data_74435046a8d951dd6738219f36875adc
#
_entry.id   74435046a8d951dd6738219f36875adc
#
_cell.length_a   1.000
_cell.length_b   1.000
_cell.length_c   1.000
_cell.angle_alpha   90.00
_cell.angle_beta   90.00
_cell.angle_gamma   90.00
#
_symmetry.space_group_name_H-M   'P 1'
#
loop_
_entity.id
_entity.type
_entity.pdbx_description
1 polymer ?
#
loop_
_entity_poly.entity_id
_entity_poly.type
_entity_poly.pdbx_seq_one_letter_code
_entity_poly.pdbx_strand_id
1 'polypeptide(L)'
;MPPDSTLLPIFYGIDAQVKQNLGRVLEAFRQQRVGSHHFNSVSGYGHDDLGRDTLDRVFADVVQAEAALARSQFVSGTHAIACALFGVLRPGDEMLAVAGTPYDTLEEVIGLRGAGQGSLAEFGVSYRELPLTIHHTVDWAALASAVGPKTRLVHIQRSCGYSWRSTLTIAEIEKIVRTVKGQNPDVVCFVDNCYGEFLEDREPTAVGADLIAGSLIKNPGGTIAPTGGYVAGRADLVAAAACRLTAPGIGASGGSSLNLNRLLYQGLFLAPQMVGEAMKGNYLLAATFEALGYPVNPAPNAPQRDVIQAIRLGSPEKLTAFCRAVQRYSPVDAYVEPVPAAMPGYDSELVMAGGTFIDGSTSELSADGPLREPYIVYCQGGTHWTHVALAIEAAVAEIGPA
;
A
#
# COMPACT_ATOMS: atom_id res chain seq x y z
N MET A 1 23.33 -8.83 -13.35
CA MET A 1 23.13 -8.64 -14.83
C MET A 1 22.94 -7.15 -15.13
N PRO A 2 23.57 -6.57 -16.15
CA PRO A 2 23.13 -5.26 -16.63
C PRO A 2 21.70 -5.39 -17.17
N PRO A 3 20.85 -4.35 -17.03
CA PRO A 3 19.53 -4.40 -17.62
C PRO A 3 19.66 -4.62 -19.12
N ASP A 4 18.84 -5.52 -19.67
CA ASP A 4 18.75 -5.70 -21.11
C ASP A 4 18.43 -4.33 -21.76
N SER A 5 18.92 -4.11 -22.96
CA SER A 5 18.68 -2.87 -23.73
C SER A 5 17.19 -2.54 -23.88
N THR A 6 16.30 -3.53 -23.75
CA THR A 6 14.85 -3.37 -23.76
C THR A 6 14.31 -2.68 -22.52
N LEU A 7 14.96 -2.79 -21.35
CA LEU A 7 14.54 -2.18 -20.09
C LEU A 7 14.98 -0.71 -19.93
N LEU A 8 16.03 -0.29 -20.63
CA LEU A 8 16.53 1.08 -20.51
C LEU A 8 15.50 2.17 -20.83
N PRO A 9 14.71 2.09 -21.92
CA PRO A 9 13.67 3.06 -22.19
C PRO A 9 12.59 3.11 -21.10
N ILE A 10 12.25 1.95 -20.50
CA ILE A 10 11.30 1.84 -19.39
C ILE A 10 11.85 2.56 -18.15
N PHE A 11 13.13 2.34 -17.82
CA PHE A 11 13.79 3.00 -16.69
C PHE A 11 13.80 4.52 -16.85
N TYR A 12 14.07 5.04 -18.06
CA TYR A 12 13.97 6.48 -18.34
C TYR A 12 12.52 7.01 -18.18
N GLY A 13 11.54 6.22 -18.56
CA GLY A 13 10.13 6.56 -18.32
C GLY A 13 9.79 6.66 -16.83
N ILE A 14 10.29 5.71 -16.03
CA ILE A 14 10.14 5.74 -14.57
C ILE A 14 10.86 6.95 -13.96
N ASP A 15 12.06 7.28 -14.39
CA ASP A 15 12.78 8.47 -13.91
C ASP A 15 12.05 9.78 -14.23
N ALA A 16 11.37 9.85 -15.37
CA ALA A 16 10.52 11.00 -15.70
C ALA A 16 9.31 11.10 -14.75
N GLN A 17 8.69 9.98 -14.40
CA GLN A 17 7.61 9.92 -13.42
C GLN A 17 8.09 10.27 -12.00
N VAL A 18 9.24 9.76 -11.59
CA VAL A 18 9.89 10.13 -10.31
C VAL A 18 10.10 11.64 -10.25
N LYS A 19 10.63 12.25 -11.31
CA LYS A 19 10.82 13.70 -11.39
C LYS A 19 9.52 14.47 -11.20
N GLN A 20 8.42 14.01 -11.79
CA GLN A 20 7.10 14.63 -11.66
C GLN A 20 6.57 14.53 -10.23
N ASN A 21 6.60 13.33 -9.63
CA ASN A 21 6.15 13.08 -8.29
C ASN A 21 6.99 13.82 -7.23
N LEU A 22 8.31 13.82 -7.40
CA LEU A 22 9.22 14.60 -6.54
C LEU A 22 8.95 16.10 -6.65
N GLY A 23 8.66 16.60 -7.86
CA GLY A 23 8.26 18.00 -8.07
C GLY A 23 7.00 18.35 -7.26
N ARG A 24 6.01 17.46 -7.21
CA ARG A 24 4.78 17.63 -6.41
C ARG A 24 5.09 17.66 -4.90
N VAL A 25 5.95 16.78 -4.41
CA VAL A 25 6.39 16.79 -3.00
C VAL A 25 7.12 18.09 -2.65
N LEU A 26 8.08 18.51 -3.48
CA LEU A 26 8.84 19.76 -3.24
C LEU A 26 7.93 20.98 -3.29
N GLU A 27 6.95 21.01 -4.18
CA GLU A 27 5.97 22.10 -4.25
C GLU A 27 5.13 22.17 -2.97
N ALA A 28 4.63 21.05 -2.45
CA ALA A 28 3.91 20.97 -1.19
C ALA A 28 4.78 21.48 -0.02
N PHE A 29 6.06 21.08 0.04
CA PHE A 29 7.00 21.56 1.06
C PHE A 29 7.16 23.08 0.99
N ARG A 30 7.28 23.63 -0.22
CA ARG A 30 7.43 25.07 -0.46
C ARG A 30 6.17 25.84 -0.06
N GLN A 31 4.98 25.35 -0.45
CA GLN A 31 3.69 26.00 -0.15
C GLN A 31 3.43 26.03 1.35
N GLN A 32 3.71 24.92 2.05
CA GLN A 32 3.56 24.84 3.51
C GLN A 32 4.76 25.42 4.27
N ARG A 33 5.73 26.02 3.56
CA ARG A 33 6.91 26.71 4.14
C ARG A 33 7.67 25.82 5.13
N VAL A 34 7.88 24.55 4.76
CA VAL A 34 8.60 23.60 5.63
C VAL A 34 10.00 24.14 5.94
N GLY A 35 10.31 24.28 7.21
CA GLY A 35 11.59 24.72 7.73
C GLY A 35 12.07 23.81 8.87
N SER A 36 13.34 23.94 9.27
CA SER A 36 13.95 23.09 10.30
C SER A 36 13.22 23.08 11.65
N HIS A 37 12.48 24.14 11.98
CA HIS A 37 11.69 24.22 13.19
C HIS A 37 10.51 23.22 13.22
N HIS A 38 10.02 22.75 12.05
CA HIS A 38 8.99 21.71 11.96
C HIS A 38 9.52 20.32 12.35
N PHE A 39 10.83 20.15 12.47
CA PHE A 39 11.42 18.87 12.90
C PHE A 39 11.41 18.71 14.42
N ASN A 40 11.18 19.78 15.16
CA ASN A 40 10.99 19.72 16.60
C ASN A 40 9.65 19.04 16.92
N SER A 41 9.55 18.41 18.07
CA SER A 41 8.31 17.86 18.59
C SER A 41 7.93 18.48 19.92
N VAL A 42 6.66 18.32 20.27
CA VAL A 42 6.15 18.60 21.62
C VAL A 42 5.94 17.29 22.37
N SER A 43 5.80 17.37 23.70
CA SER A 43 5.57 16.20 24.56
C SER A 43 4.16 16.20 25.15
N GLY A 44 3.80 15.12 25.85
CA GLY A 44 2.52 15.00 26.54
C GLY A 44 1.34 14.90 25.56
N TYR A 45 0.33 15.72 25.74
CA TYR A 45 -0.86 15.72 24.87
C TYR A 45 -0.57 16.08 23.43
N GLY A 46 0.56 16.70 23.12
CA GLY A 46 0.93 17.07 21.78
C GLY A 46 0.08 18.19 21.19
N HIS A 47 -0.50 19.08 22.01
CA HIS A 47 -1.17 20.27 21.51
C HIS A 47 -0.15 21.20 20.82
N ASP A 48 -0.59 21.80 19.71
CA ASP A 48 0.21 22.76 18.93
C ASP A 48 1.55 22.19 18.42
N ASP A 49 1.60 20.89 18.10
CA ASP A 49 2.75 20.29 17.41
C ASP A 49 2.79 20.79 15.96
N LEU A 50 3.51 21.92 15.80
CA LEU A 50 3.62 22.60 14.51
C LEU A 50 4.13 21.70 13.39
N GLY A 51 5.10 20.82 13.70
CA GLY A 51 5.68 19.88 12.73
C GLY A 51 4.65 18.86 12.26
N ARG A 52 3.92 18.26 13.20
CA ARG A 52 2.83 17.32 12.92
C ARG A 52 1.74 17.96 12.07
N ASP A 53 1.24 19.12 12.50
CA ASP A 53 0.11 19.77 11.82
C ASP A 53 0.51 20.29 10.42
N THR A 54 1.77 20.65 10.23
CA THR A 54 2.29 21.02 8.92
C THR A 54 2.49 19.79 8.04
N LEU A 55 2.94 18.65 8.59
CA LEU A 55 3.05 17.39 7.85
C LEU A 55 1.69 16.94 7.32
N ASP A 56 0.62 17.06 8.10
CA ASP A 56 -0.75 16.75 7.65
C ASP A 56 -1.11 17.58 6.40
N ARG A 57 -0.83 18.90 6.42
CA ARG A 57 -1.10 19.78 5.26
C ARG A 57 -0.22 19.45 4.06
N VAL A 58 1.08 19.20 4.28
CA VAL A 58 2.00 18.76 3.21
C VAL A 58 1.50 17.47 2.57
N PHE A 59 1.08 16.50 3.37
CA PHE A 59 0.58 15.24 2.86
C PHE A 59 -0.72 15.42 2.08
N ALA A 60 -1.65 16.26 2.56
CA ALA A 60 -2.87 16.61 1.85
C ALA A 60 -2.57 17.21 0.47
N ASP A 61 -1.64 18.17 0.39
CA ASP A 61 -1.22 18.79 -0.87
C ASP A 61 -0.59 17.74 -1.82
N VAL A 62 0.27 16.86 -1.30
CA VAL A 62 0.93 15.80 -2.10
C VAL A 62 -0.08 14.85 -2.71
N VAL A 63 -1.10 14.44 -1.96
CA VAL A 63 -2.13 13.51 -2.47
C VAL A 63 -3.34 14.24 -3.05
N GLN A 64 -3.32 15.57 -3.14
CA GLN A 64 -4.40 16.40 -3.68
C GLN A 64 -5.74 16.19 -2.96
N ALA A 65 -5.70 16.17 -1.63
CA ALA A 65 -6.84 16.02 -0.73
C ALA A 65 -7.19 17.34 -0.02
N GLU A 66 -8.42 17.47 0.48
CA GLU A 66 -8.85 18.62 1.29
C GLU A 66 -8.16 18.64 2.67
N ALA A 67 -7.93 17.46 3.25
CA ALA A 67 -7.29 17.28 4.54
C ALA A 67 -6.56 15.94 4.60
N ALA A 68 -5.61 15.82 5.54
CA ALA A 68 -4.96 14.55 5.84
C ALA A 68 -4.58 14.45 7.33
N LEU A 69 -4.34 13.22 7.76
CA LEU A 69 -3.66 12.84 8.99
C LEU A 69 -2.49 11.95 8.58
N ALA A 70 -1.27 12.45 8.62
CA ALA A 70 -0.05 11.68 8.39
C ALA A 70 0.66 11.53 9.75
N ARG A 71 0.38 10.44 10.47
CA ARG A 71 0.62 10.36 11.91
C ARG A 71 1.35 9.11 12.35
N SER A 72 2.33 9.30 13.23
CA SER A 72 2.99 8.19 13.95
C SER A 72 2.06 7.47 14.94
N GLN A 73 0.95 8.09 15.34
CA GLN A 73 -0.05 7.50 16.24
C GLN A 73 -0.88 6.41 15.59
N PHE A 74 -0.95 6.33 14.27
CA PHE A 74 -1.41 5.11 13.60
C PHE A 74 -0.33 4.04 13.76
N VAL A 75 -0.62 2.96 14.46
CA VAL A 75 0.37 1.89 14.71
C VAL A 75 0.65 1.04 13.46
N SER A 76 -0.21 1.14 12.44
CA SER A 76 -0.08 0.41 11.17
C SER A 76 -1.01 1.00 10.10
N GLY A 77 -0.84 0.55 8.84
CA GLY A 77 -1.80 0.83 7.77
C GLY A 77 -3.19 0.28 8.07
N THR A 78 -3.29 -0.93 8.61
CA THR A 78 -4.56 -1.55 9.04
C THR A 78 -5.27 -0.68 10.07
N HIS A 79 -4.55 -0.09 11.04
CA HIS A 79 -5.13 0.83 12.01
C HIS A 79 -5.66 2.11 11.33
N ALA A 80 -4.92 2.69 10.38
CA ALA A 80 -5.39 3.86 9.63
C ALA A 80 -6.68 3.54 8.83
N ILE A 81 -6.72 2.38 8.16
CA ILE A 81 -7.89 1.89 7.44
C ILE A 81 -9.07 1.67 8.40
N ALA A 82 -8.84 1.01 9.53
CA ALA A 82 -9.87 0.80 10.55
C ALA A 82 -10.44 2.13 11.06
N CYS A 83 -9.59 3.12 11.38
CA CYS A 83 -10.05 4.45 11.79
C CYS A 83 -10.90 5.14 10.71
N ALA A 84 -10.54 4.99 9.43
CA ALA A 84 -11.32 5.50 8.30
C ALA A 84 -12.69 4.81 8.22
N LEU A 85 -12.73 3.48 8.24
CA LEU A 85 -13.96 2.69 8.14
C LEU A 85 -14.91 2.97 9.31
N PHE A 86 -14.44 2.87 10.56
CA PHE A 86 -15.24 3.19 11.75
C PHE A 86 -15.59 4.68 11.87
N GLY A 87 -14.83 5.55 11.21
CA GLY A 87 -15.14 6.97 11.08
C GLY A 87 -16.37 7.22 10.23
N VAL A 88 -16.55 6.44 9.17
CA VAL A 88 -17.63 6.61 8.17
C VAL A 88 -18.84 5.76 8.47
N LEU A 89 -18.64 4.47 8.78
CA LEU A 89 -19.69 3.47 8.88
C LEU A 89 -20.43 3.52 10.24
N ARG A 90 -21.73 3.28 10.21
CA ARG A 90 -22.64 3.25 11.38
C ARG A 90 -23.46 1.98 11.38
N PRO A 91 -24.04 1.57 12.52
CA PRO A 91 -24.97 0.43 12.58
C PRO A 91 -26.09 0.55 11.54
N GLY A 92 -26.28 -0.51 10.75
CA GLY A 92 -27.24 -0.57 9.65
C GLY A 92 -26.71 -0.18 8.27
N ASP A 93 -25.49 0.39 8.19
CA ASP A 93 -24.81 0.67 6.93
C ASP A 93 -24.29 -0.60 6.27
N GLU A 94 -24.04 -0.52 4.96
CA GLU A 94 -23.38 -1.55 4.18
C GLU A 94 -22.03 -1.03 3.66
N MET A 95 -20.97 -1.85 3.83
CA MET A 95 -19.70 -1.74 3.12
C MET A 95 -19.71 -2.68 1.92
N LEU A 96 -19.48 -2.15 0.72
CA LEU A 96 -19.39 -2.93 -0.53
C LEU A 96 -17.94 -2.94 -1.01
N ALA A 97 -17.27 -4.10 -1.04
CA ALA A 97 -15.97 -4.28 -1.67
C ALA A 97 -16.14 -4.55 -3.18
N VAL A 98 -15.37 -3.85 -4.03
CA VAL A 98 -15.53 -3.93 -5.50
C VAL A 98 -14.27 -4.35 -6.25
N ALA A 99 -13.19 -4.59 -5.54
CA ALA A 99 -11.91 -5.05 -6.10
C ALA A 99 -11.54 -6.47 -5.64
N GLY A 100 -12.53 -7.28 -5.35
CA GLY A 100 -12.39 -8.60 -4.73
C GLY A 100 -12.35 -8.52 -3.21
N THR A 101 -12.14 -9.68 -2.58
CA THR A 101 -12.02 -9.79 -1.12
C THR A 101 -10.88 -8.91 -0.61
N PRO A 102 -11.08 -8.12 0.45
CA PRO A 102 -10.01 -7.38 1.11
C PRO A 102 -8.89 -8.31 1.61
N TYR A 103 -7.71 -7.74 1.85
CA TYR A 103 -6.59 -8.53 2.36
C TYR A 103 -6.86 -9.12 3.76
N ASP A 104 -6.17 -10.21 4.08
CA ASP A 104 -6.46 -11.11 5.19
C ASP A 104 -6.66 -10.40 6.55
N THR A 105 -5.79 -9.44 6.93
CA THR A 105 -5.93 -8.76 8.23
C THR A 105 -7.09 -7.76 8.27
N LEU A 106 -7.57 -7.27 7.12
CA LEU A 106 -8.76 -6.42 7.06
C LEU A 106 -10.04 -7.23 7.19
N GLU A 107 -10.04 -8.51 6.80
CA GLU A 107 -11.18 -9.39 6.98
C GLU A 107 -11.57 -9.52 8.46
N GLU A 108 -10.61 -9.51 9.41
CA GLU A 108 -10.90 -9.51 10.83
C GLU A 108 -11.51 -8.19 11.30
N VAL A 109 -11.03 -7.04 10.78
CA VAL A 109 -11.62 -5.72 11.06
C VAL A 109 -13.07 -5.66 10.59
N ILE A 110 -13.37 -6.28 9.45
CA ILE A 110 -14.73 -6.37 8.90
C ILE A 110 -15.59 -7.34 9.72
N GLY A 111 -15.02 -8.43 10.21
CA GLY A 111 -15.68 -9.51 10.93
C GLY A 111 -16.03 -10.70 10.05
N LEU A 112 -15.28 -10.91 8.96
CA LEU A 112 -15.40 -12.09 8.09
C LEU A 112 -14.63 -13.29 8.65
N ARG A 113 -13.63 -13.03 9.50
CA ARG A 113 -12.74 -14.02 10.11
C ARG A 113 -12.52 -13.72 11.59
N GLY A 114 -11.85 -14.66 12.26
CA GLY A 114 -11.49 -14.52 13.68
C GLY A 114 -12.71 -14.58 14.63
N ALA A 115 -12.54 -14.05 15.83
CA ALA A 115 -13.58 -14.05 16.87
C ALA A 115 -14.65 -12.96 16.64
N GLY A 116 -14.46 -12.07 15.68
CA GLY A 116 -15.39 -10.98 15.37
C GLY A 116 -15.46 -9.86 16.42
N GLN A 117 -14.75 -9.99 17.53
CA GLN A 117 -14.77 -9.00 18.62
C GLN A 117 -14.18 -7.67 18.16
N GLY A 118 -14.91 -6.58 18.35
CA GLY A 118 -14.50 -5.23 17.93
C GLY A 118 -14.64 -4.97 16.43
N SER A 119 -15.20 -5.91 15.65
CA SER A 119 -15.32 -5.82 14.20
C SER A 119 -16.49 -4.92 13.77
N LEU A 120 -16.49 -4.49 12.50
CA LEU A 120 -17.62 -3.76 11.91
C LEU A 120 -18.91 -4.55 11.99
N ALA A 121 -18.86 -5.88 11.79
CA ALA A 121 -20.03 -6.76 11.89
C ALA A 121 -20.62 -6.77 13.30
N GLU A 122 -19.79 -6.82 14.36
CA GLU A 122 -20.26 -6.72 15.75
C GLU A 122 -20.98 -5.39 16.01
N PHE A 123 -20.52 -4.29 15.36
CA PHE A 123 -21.18 -2.99 15.46
C PHE A 123 -22.36 -2.81 14.50
N GLY A 124 -22.83 -3.90 13.87
CA GLY A 124 -24.05 -3.91 13.04
C GLY A 124 -23.86 -3.32 11.63
N VAL A 125 -22.62 -3.27 11.14
CA VAL A 125 -22.33 -2.94 9.74
C VAL A 125 -22.37 -4.23 8.92
N SER A 126 -23.06 -4.22 7.78
CA SER A 126 -23.08 -5.34 6.85
C SER A 126 -21.96 -5.22 5.81
N TYR A 127 -21.44 -6.36 5.39
CA TYR A 127 -20.45 -6.46 4.33
C TYR A 127 -21.01 -7.19 3.12
N ARG A 128 -20.68 -6.71 1.95
CA ARG A 128 -20.95 -7.39 0.68
C ARG A 128 -19.78 -7.18 -0.28
N GLU A 129 -19.56 -8.17 -1.11
CA GLU A 129 -18.52 -8.17 -2.13
C GLU A 129 -19.14 -8.24 -3.53
N LEU A 130 -18.59 -7.48 -4.45
CA LEU A 130 -18.73 -7.69 -5.88
C LEU A 130 -17.57 -8.61 -6.33
N PRO A 131 -17.84 -9.90 -6.64
CA PRO A 131 -16.80 -10.81 -7.05
C PRO A 131 -16.07 -10.31 -8.30
N LEU A 132 -14.78 -10.60 -8.39
CA LEU A 132 -14.01 -10.37 -9.61
C LEU A 132 -14.52 -11.29 -10.73
N THR A 133 -14.30 -10.88 -11.99
CA THR A 133 -14.57 -11.74 -13.15
C THR A 133 -13.65 -12.96 -13.15
N ILE A 134 -13.91 -13.93 -14.03
CA ILE A 134 -13.04 -15.10 -14.25
C ILE A 134 -11.61 -14.73 -14.71
N HIS A 135 -11.43 -13.48 -15.16
CA HIS A 135 -10.13 -12.92 -15.54
C HIS A 135 -9.46 -12.13 -14.42
N HIS A 136 -9.96 -12.24 -13.20
CA HIS A 136 -9.47 -11.50 -12.03
C HIS A 136 -9.50 -9.97 -12.18
N THR A 137 -10.49 -9.45 -12.89
CA THR A 137 -10.74 -8.01 -13.07
C THR A 137 -12.03 -7.58 -12.40
N VAL A 138 -12.19 -6.29 -12.15
CA VAL A 138 -13.47 -5.72 -11.66
C VAL A 138 -14.61 -6.09 -12.63
N ASP A 139 -15.74 -6.52 -12.10
CA ASP A 139 -16.94 -6.73 -12.91
C ASP A 139 -17.61 -5.39 -13.23
N TRP A 140 -17.16 -4.80 -14.33
CA TRP A 140 -17.64 -3.51 -14.80
C TRP A 140 -19.13 -3.50 -15.18
N ALA A 141 -19.69 -4.66 -15.56
CA ALA A 141 -21.09 -4.77 -15.96
C ALA A 141 -22.01 -4.78 -14.71
N ALA A 142 -21.59 -5.44 -13.65
CA ALA A 142 -22.35 -5.56 -12.43
C ALA A 142 -22.14 -4.40 -11.45
N LEU A 143 -21.06 -3.61 -11.58
CA LEU A 143 -20.65 -2.58 -10.62
C LEU A 143 -21.76 -1.58 -10.29
N ALA A 144 -22.47 -1.06 -11.29
CA ALA A 144 -23.53 -0.07 -11.08
C ALA A 144 -24.69 -0.66 -10.27
N SER A 145 -25.14 -1.88 -10.62
CA SER A 145 -26.23 -2.56 -9.94
C SER A 145 -25.86 -3.09 -8.57
N ALA A 146 -24.58 -3.22 -8.27
CA ALA A 146 -24.08 -3.64 -6.97
C ALA A 146 -24.29 -2.57 -5.89
N VAL A 147 -24.35 -1.29 -6.25
CA VAL A 147 -24.60 -0.19 -5.30
C VAL A 147 -26.08 -0.21 -4.88
N GLY A 148 -26.32 -0.59 -3.62
CA GLY A 148 -27.66 -0.74 -3.05
C GLY A 148 -28.06 0.46 -2.18
N PRO A 149 -29.33 0.48 -1.70
CA PRO A 149 -29.85 1.59 -0.89
C PRO A 149 -29.21 1.68 0.52
N LYS A 150 -28.59 0.61 1.00
CA LYS A 150 -27.85 0.57 2.27
C LYS A 150 -26.35 0.80 2.09
N THR A 151 -25.85 0.79 0.85
CA THR A 151 -24.44 0.97 0.58
C THR A 151 -24.00 2.38 1.00
N ARG A 152 -23.26 2.46 2.09
CA ARG A 152 -22.72 3.72 2.63
C ARG A 152 -21.31 3.97 2.16
N LEU A 153 -20.52 2.90 1.99
CA LEU A 153 -19.13 2.97 1.59
C LEU A 153 -18.80 1.89 0.57
N VAL A 154 -18.15 2.28 -0.50
CA VAL A 154 -17.51 1.38 -1.47
C VAL A 154 -16.03 1.31 -1.14
N HIS A 155 -15.56 0.11 -0.81
CA HIS A 155 -14.16 -0.19 -0.53
C HIS A 155 -13.43 -0.64 -1.80
N ILE A 156 -12.34 0.03 -2.11
CA ILE A 156 -11.49 -0.22 -3.28
C ILE A 156 -10.09 -0.54 -2.79
N GLN A 157 -9.71 -1.80 -2.76
CA GLN A 157 -8.32 -2.18 -2.51
C GLN A 157 -7.53 -2.03 -3.79
N ARG A 158 -6.54 -1.10 -3.82
CA ARG A 158 -5.75 -0.82 -5.02
C ARG A 158 -4.78 -1.95 -5.35
N SER A 159 -3.91 -2.31 -4.41
CA SER A 159 -2.90 -3.36 -4.59
C SER A 159 -3.52 -4.77 -4.67
N CYS A 160 -2.80 -5.67 -5.33
CA CYS A 160 -3.24 -7.06 -5.49
C CYS A 160 -3.20 -7.87 -4.18
N GLY A 161 -2.40 -7.47 -3.19
CA GLY A 161 -2.14 -8.32 -2.02
C GLY A 161 -1.56 -9.69 -2.44
N TYR A 162 -2.01 -10.78 -1.82
CA TYR A 162 -1.65 -12.15 -2.21
C TYR A 162 -2.59 -12.74 -3.28
N SER A 163 -3.11 -11.91 -4.17
CA SER A 163 -4.00 -12.32 -5.26
C SER A 163 -3.29 -12.23 -6.62
N TRP A 164 -3.59 -13.18 -7.51
CA TRP A 164 -3.10 -13.18 -8.91
C TRP A 164 -3.90 -12.21 -9.79
N ARG A 165 -4.23 -11.02 -9.27
CA ARG A 165 -4.89 -9.96 -10.03
C ARG A 165 -3.95 -8.79 -10.28
N SER A 166 -4.27 -7.98 -11.29
CA SER A 166 -3.55 -6.72 -11.49
C SER A 166 -3.97 -5.68 -10.45
N THR A 167 -3.02 -4.87 -10.02
CA THR A 167 -3.27 -3.66 -9.24
C THR A 167 -4.07 -2.66 -10.06
N LEU A 168 -5.01 -1.95 -9.43
CA LEU A 168 -5.85 -0.97 -10.10
C LEU A 168 -5.07 0.30 -10.46
N THR A 169 -5.23 0.75 -11.71
CA THR A 169 -4.75 2.07 -12.13
C THR A 169 -5.62 3.20 -11.59
N ILE A 170 -5.08 4.41 -11.58
CA ILE A 170 -5.85 5.62 -11.26
C ILE A 170 -7.04 5.79 -12.21
N ALA A 171 -6.89 5.45 -13.49
CA ALA A 171 -8.00 5.50 -14.47
C ALA A 171 -9.11 4.48 -14.15
N GLU A 172 -8.77 3.29 -13.67
CA GLU A 172 -9.75 2.29 -13.23
C GLU A 172 -10.45 2.73 -11.93
N ILE A 173 -9.72 3.32 -10.98
CA ILE A 173 -10.30 3.91 -9.77
C ILE A 173 -11.26 5.05 -10.14
N GLU A 174 -10.86 5.95 -11.04
CA GLU A 174 -11.73 7.02 -11.56
C GLU A 174 -13.03 6.46 -12.18
N LYS A 175 -12.93 5.38 -12.94
CA LYS A 175 -14.08 4.71 -13.51
C LYS A 175 -15.00 4.10 -12.45
N ILE A 176 -14.43 3.46 -11.40
CA ILE A 176 -15.22 2.96 -10.26
C ILE A 176 -15.94 4.11 -9.58
N VAL A 177 -15.22 5.16 -9.21
CA VAL A 177 -15.78 6.34 -8.53
C VAL A 177 -16.92 6.96 -9.33
N ARG A 178 -16.73 7.22 -10.63
CA ARG A 178 -17.78 7.75 -11.49
C ARG A 178 -19.00 6.85 -11.56
N THR A 179 -18.81 5.54 -11.66
CA THR A 179 -19.91 4.58 -11.71
C THR A 179 -20.70 4.58 -10.41
N VAL A 180 -20.02 4.51 -9.26
CA VAL A 180 -20.65 4.54 -7.94
C VAL A 180 -21.40 5.85 -7.69
N LYS A 181 -20.73 7.00 -7.93
CA LYS A 181 -21.34 8.33 -7.73
C LYS A 181 -22.50 8.59 -8.69
N GLY A 182 -22.49 7.98 -9.87
CA GLY A 182 -23.61 8.02 -10.80
C GLY A 182 -24.85 7.29 -10.33
N GLN A 183 -24.70 6.29 -9.45
CA GLN A 183 -25.81 5.58 -8.82
C GLN A 183 -26.29 6.28 -7.55
N ASN A 184 -25.35 6.68 -6.70
CA ASN A 184 -25.63 7.40 -5.46
C ASN A 184 -24.44 8.32 -5.09
N PRO A 185 -24.59 9.65 -5.20
CA PRO A 185 -23.52 10.61 -4.92
C PRO A 185 -23.11 10.62 -3.44
N ASP A 186 -23.95 10.14 -2.51
CA ASP A 186 -23.69 10.15 -1.07
C ASP A 186 -22.84 8.96 -0.60
N VAL A 187 -22.66 7.94 -1.44
CA VAL A 187 -21.80 6.78 -1.13
C VAL A 187 -20.35 7.22 -1.10
N VAL A 188 -19.65 6.92 -0.02
CA VAL A 188 -18.23 7.22 0.15
C VAL A 188 -17.39 6.23 -0.65
N CYS A 189 -16.60 6.71 -1.59
CA CYS A 189 -15.59 5.93 -2.29
C CYS A 189 -14.29 5.97 -1.48
N PHE A 190 -13.99 4.88 -0.79
CA PHE A 190 -12.79 4.71 0.03
C PHE A 190 -11.77 3.82 -0.68
N VAL A 191 -10.53 4.28 -0.78
CA VAL A 191 -9.42 3.51 -1.37
C VAL A 191 -8.40 3.13 -0.29
N ASP A 192 -8.18 1.82 -0.11
CA ASP A 192 -6.95 1.32 0.49
C ASP A 192 -5.85 1.51 -0.54
N ASN A 193 -5.01 2.53 -0.32
CA ASN A 193 -3.97 2.95 -1.25
C ASN A 193 -2.58 2.38 -0.91
N CYS A 194 -2.50 1.46 0.07
CA CYS A 194 -1.23 0.78 0.38
C CYS A 194 -0.59 0.23 -0.89
N TYR A 195 0.70 0.43 -1.05
CA TYR A 195 1.53 0.08 -2.23
C TYR A 195 1.26 0.93 -3.48
N GLY A 196 0.21 1.78 -3.48
CA GLY A 196 -0.21 2.54 -4.65
C GLY A 196 0.42 3.92 -4.77
N GLU A 197 0.94 4.46 -3.69
CA GLU A 197 1.43 5.84 -3.62
C GLU A 197 2.64 6.06 -4.55
N PHE A 198 2.60 7.15 -5.31
CA PHE A 198 3.64 7.56 -6.26
C PHE A 198 3.86 6.65 -7.47
N LEU A 199 3.02 5.63 -7.67
CA LEU A 199 3.11 4.74 -8.85
C LEU A 199 2.68 5.41 -10.16
N GLU A 200 1.85 6.42 -10.07
CA GLU A 200 1.35 7.21 -11.20
C GLU A 200 1.52 8.70 -10.89
N ASP A 201 1.17 9.56 -11.83
CA ASP A 201 1.26 11.02 -11.70
C ASP A 201 0.19 11.64 -10.79
N ARG A 202 -0.86 10.89 -10.49
CA ARG A 202 -1.99 11.29 -9.63
C ARG A 202 -2.27 10.24 -8.57
N GLU A 203 -2.91 10.68 -7.48
CA GLU A 203 -3.41 9.82 -6.42
C GLU A 203 -4.94 9.65 -6.55
N PRO A 204 -5.56 8.65 -5.88
CA PRO A 204 -7.00 8.40 -6.02
C PRO A 204 -7.89 9.58 -5.66
N THR A 205 -7.49 10.43 -4.74
CA THR A 205 -8.19 11.67 -4.35
C THR A 205 -8.31 12.64 -5.51
N ALA A 206 -7.30 12.74 -6.37
CA ALA A 206 -7.31 13.61 -7.54
C ALA A 206 -8.33 13.18 -8.62
N VAL A 207 -8.88 11.97 -8.52
CA VAL A 207 -9.87 11.42 -9.45
C VAL A 207 -11.21 11.15 -8.79
N GLY A 208 -11.44 11.75 -7.60
CA GLY A 208 -12.74 11.78 -6.93
C GLY A 208 -12.96 10.71 -5.86
N ALA A 209 -11.93 9.96 -5.45
CA ALA A 209 -12.03 9.16 -4.23
C ALA A 209 -12.25 10.09 -3.03
N ASP A 210 -13.26 9.80 -2.21
CA ASP A 210 -13.61 10.64 -1.07
C ASP A 210 -12.62 10.52 0.08
N LEU A 211 -12.02 9.33 0.23
CA LEU A 211 -11.10 9.03 1.31
C LEU A 211 -10.10 7.96 0.88
N ILE A 212 -8.85 8.14 1.27
CA ILE A 212 -7.78 7.14 1.12
C ILE A 212 -7.12 6.89 2.47
N ALA A 213 -6.58 5.71 2.66
CA ALA A 213 -5.75 5.40 3.82
C ALA A 213 -4.62 4.43 3.43
N GLY A 214 -3.58 4.43 4.25
CA GLY A 214 -2.44 3.54 4.05
C GLY A 214 -1.40 3.66 5.15
N SER A 215 -0.24 3.06 4.91
CA SER A 215 0.87 2.95 5.86
C SER A 215 1.99 3.92 5.52
N LEU A 216 2.51 4.63 6.54
CA LEU A 216 3.70 5.48 6.36
C LEU A 216 5.01 4.67 6.31
N ILE A 217 5.05 3.42 6.78
CA ILE A 217 6.25 2.59 6.64
C ILE A 217 6.41 1.97 5.23
N LYS A 218 5.36 2.10 4.41
CA LYS A 218 5.36 1.63 3.02
C LYS A 218 5.88 2.72 2.08
N ASN A 219 5.33 2.81 0.88
CA ASN A 219 5.77 3.77 -0.15
C ASN A 219 6.01 5.20 0.39
N PRO A 220 5.07 5.81 1.14
CA PRO A 220 5.26 7.20 1.59
C PRO A 220 6.41 7.40 2.58
N GLY A 221 6.86 6.33 3.20
CA GLY A 221 7.95 6.39 4.19
C GLY A 221 9.34 6.43 3.61
N GLY A 222 9.52 6.13 2.31
CA GLY A 222 10.80 6.22 1.61
C GLY A 222 11.95 5.51 2.33
N THR A 223 11.68 4.37 2.98
CA THR A 223 12.62 3.57 3.81
C THR A 223 13.10 4.24 5.11
N ILE A 224 12.56 5.40 5.45
CA ILE A 224 13.03 6.21 6.60
C ILE A 224 11.98 6.30 7.71
N ALA A 225 10.69 6.36 7.37
CA ALA A 225 9.62 6.47 8.36
C ALA A 225 9.51 5.18 9.19
N PRO A 226 9.75 5.23 10.52
CA PRO A 226 9.86 4.01 11.34
C PRO A 226 8.50 3.45 11.77
N THR A 227 7.43 4.20 11.62
CA THR A 227 6.07 3.86 12.04
C THR A 227 5.06 4.82 11.42
N GLY A 228 3.79 4.49 11.56
CA GLY A 228 2.72 5.41 11.24
C GLY A 228 1.82 4.94 10.10
N GLY A 229 0.79 5.74 9.90
CA GLY A 229 -0.17 5.59 8.82
C GLY A 229 -0.72 6.94 8.41
N TYR A 230 -1.56 6.92 7.39
CA TYR A 230 -2.24 8.12 6.93
C TYR A 230 -3.69 7.86 6.58
N VAL A 231 -4.51 8.90 6.72
CA VAL A 231 -5.86 9.01 6.18
C VAL A 231 -5.95 10.37 5.50
N ALA A 232 -6.39 10.43 4.24
CA ALA A 232 -6.50 11.69 3.50
C ALA A 232 -7.74 11.68 2.59
N GLY A 233 -8.33 12.85 2.36
CA GLY A 233 -9.54 13.00 1.54
C GLY A 233 -10.36 14.19 1.93
N ARG A 234 -11.68 14.04 1.90
CA ARG A 234 -12.63 15.06 2.34
C ARG A 234 -12.43 15.39 3.81
N ALA A 235 -12.46 16.67 4.13
CA ALA A 235 -12.16 17.18 5.48
C ALA A 235 -13.10 16.61 6.57
N ASP A 236 -14.40 16.45 6.27
CA ASP A 236 -15.38 15.87 7.19
C ASP A 236 -15.08 14.40 7.51
N LEU A 237 -14.66 13.62 6.52
CA LEU A 237 -14.32 12.20 6.70
C LEU A 237 -13.00 12.01 7.43
N VAL A 238 -12.00 12.86 7.14
CA VAL A 238 -10.72 12.88 7.85
C VAL A 238 -10.93 13.25 9.31
N ALA A 239 -11.78 14.25 9.61
CA ALA A 239 -12.14 14.60 10.99
C ALA A 239 -12.85 13.46 11.74
N ALA A 240 -13.70 12.69 11.04
CA ALA A 240 -14.35 11.51 11.61
C ALA A 240 -13.33 10.40 11.94
N ALA A 241 -12.36 10.17 11.06
CA ALA A 241 -11.26 9.23 11.30
C ALA A 241 -10.37 9.68 12.48
N ALA A 242 -10.10 10.99 12.60
CA ALA A 242 -9.36 11.55 13.74
C ALA A 242 -10.00 11.26 15.10
N CYS A 243 -11.34 11.28 15.15
CA CYS A 243 -12.10 10.92 16.36
C CYS A 243 -11.96 9.42 16.73
N ARG A 244 -11.59 8.57 15.78
CA ARG A 244 -11.30 7.15 16.02
C ARG A 244 -9.84 6.91 16.40
N LEU A 245 -8.93 7.69 15.81
CA LEU A 245 -7.51 7.63 16.15
C LEU A 245 -7.26 8.05 17.62
N THR A 246 -7.94 9.08 18.06
CA THR A 246 -7.81 9.64 19.42
C THR A 246 -9.08 9.42 20.24
N ALA A 247 -9.94 10.43 20.29
CA ALA A 247 -11.28 10.33 20.88
C ALA A 247 -12.18 11.42 20.33
N PRO A 248 -13.52 11.28 20.40
CA PRO A 248 -14.46 12.37 20.16
C PRO A 248 -14.13 13.58 21.04
N GLY A 249 -14.07 14.76 20.44
CA GLY A 249 -13.70 16.00 21.10
C GLY A 249 -12.19 16.32 21.12
N ILE A 250 -11.32 15.35 20.90
CA ILE A 250 -9.86 15.55 20.73
C ILE A 250 -9.54 15.64 19.23
N GLY A 251 -9.97 14.64 18.46
CA GLY A 251 -9.76 14.62 17.01
C GLY A 251 -8.28 14.77 16.62
N ALA A 252 -8.01 15.66 15.66
CA ALA A 252 -6.66 15.90 15.14
C ALA A 252 -5.75 16.73 16.08
N SER A 253 -6.27 17.31 17.17
CA SER A 253 -5.52 18.24 18.02
C SER A 253 -4.51 17.56 18.95
N GLY A 254 -4.61 16.24 19.16
CA GLY A 254 -3.78 15.47 20.09
C GLY A 254 -2.75 14.59 19.40
N GLY A 255 -1.78 14.15 20.19
CA GLY A 255 -0.76 13.18 19.78
C GLY A 255 0.61 13.81 19.53
N SER A 256 1.55 13.62 20.47
CA SER A 256 2.93 14.03 20.30
C SER A 256 3.62 13.24 19.17
N SER A 257 4.43 13.93 18.36
CA SER A 257 5.20 13.30 17.28
C SER A 257 6.48 12.58 17.74
N LEU A 258 6.83 12.66 19.03
CA LEU A 258 7.94 11.92 19.66
C LEU A 258 9.27 12.00 18.91
N ASN A 259 9.63 13.17 18.39
CA ASN A 259 10.83 13.46 17.57
C ASN A 259 10.87 12.70 16.21
N LEU A 260 9.75 12.19 15.74
CA LEU A 260 9.68 11.47 14.45
C LEU A 260 9.47 12.41 13.26
N ASN A 261 9.06 13.66 13.46
CA ASN A 261 8.75 14.60 12.38
C ASN A 261 9.84 14.60 11.29
N ARG A 262 11.12 14.76 11.65
CA ARG A 262 12.22 14.79 10.67
C ARG A 262 12.24 13.53 9.80
N LEU A 263 12.04 12.34 10.39
CA LEU A 263 12.06 11.08 9.66
C LEU A 263 10.85 10.97 8.72
N LEU A 264 9.68 11.42 9.15
CA LEU A 264 8.46 11.40 8.33
C LEU A 264 8.58 12.38 7.13
N TYR A 265 9.07 13.59 7.34
CA TYR A 265 9.33 14.54 6.26
C TYR A 265 10.40 14.04 5.28
N GLN A 266 11.51 13.51 5.80
CA GLN A 266 12.59 12.98 4.99
C GLN A 266 12.15 11.76 4.19
N GLY A 267 11.36 10.87 4.81
CA GLY A 267 10.77 9.71 4.15
C GLY A 267 9.87 10.12 3.00
N LEU A 268 8.94 11.07 3.23
CA LEU A 268 8.06 11.58 2.18
C LEU A 268 8.83 12.22 1.02
N PHE A 269 9.92 12.93 1.30
CA PHE A 269 10.81 13.48 0.26
C PHE A 269 11.47 12.39 -0.58
N LEU A 270 11.91 11.29 0.04
CA LEU A 270 12.58 10.18 -0.65
C LEU A 270 11.60 9.23 -1.35
N ALA A 271 10.35 9.21 -0.93
CA ALA A 271 9.34 8.23 -1.36
C ALA A 271 9.22 8.08 -2.89
N PRO A 272 9.09 9.14 -3.70
CA PRO A 272 8.99 8.99 -5.16
C PRO A 272 10.21 8.28 -5.78
N GLN A 273 11.40 8.55 -5.26
CA GLN A 273 12.65 7.93 -5.73
C GLN A 273 12.69 6.45 -5.38
N MET A 274 12.35 6.09 -4.14
CA MET A 274 12.36 4.71 -3.68
C MET A 274 11.31 3.87 -4.44
N VAL A 275 10.13 4.42 -4.66
CA VAL A 275 9.09 3.77 -5.48
C VAL A 275 9.57 3.56 -6.92
N GLY A 276 10.23 4.55 -7.52
CA GLY A 276 10.80 4.41 -8.86
C GLY A 276 11.83 3.30 -8.97
N GLU A 277 12.73 3.18 -7.98
CA GLU A 277 13.74 2.12 -7.95
C GLU A 277 13.09 0.73 -7.74
N ALA A 278 12.08 0.63 -6.88
CA ALA A 278 11.30 -0.59 -6.71
C ALA A 278 10.60 -1.03 -8.01
N MET A 279 10.00 -0.07 -8.75
CA MET A 279 9.39 -0.36 -10.06
C MET A 279 10.43 -0.87 -11.07
N LYS A 280 11.63 -0.28 -11.14
CA LYS A 280 12.71 -0.77 -11.99
C LYS A 280 13.12 -2.20 -11.61
N GLY A 281 13.19 -2.49 -10.31
CA GLY A 281 13.45 -3.85 -9.79
C GLY A 281 12.38 -4.85 -10.24
N ASN A 282 11.11 -4.47 -10.20
CA ASN A 282 10.00 -5.32 -10.65
C ASN A 282 10.07 -5.64 -12.14
N TYR A 283 10.39 -4.66 -12.99
CA TYR A 283 10.59 -4.95 -14.43
C TYR A 283 11.74 -5.93 -14.67
N LEU A 284 12.82 -5.81 -13.90
CA LEU A 284 13.94 -6.74 -13.98
C LEU A 284 13.54 -8.16 -13.52
N LEU A 285 12.78 -8.28 -12.40
CA LEU A 285 12.21 -9.54 -11.94
C LEU A 285 11.31 -10.18 -13.01
N ALA A 286 10.34 -9.42 -13.53
CA ALA A 286 9.40 -9.88 -14.54
C ALA A 286 10.13 -10.41 -15.78
N ALA A 287 11.07 -9.64 -16.35
CA ALA A 287 11.81 -10.00 -17.54
C ALA A 287 12.68 -11.26 -17.31
N THR A 288 13.36 -11.34 -16.16
CA THR A 288 14.23 -12.48 -15.86
C THR A 288 13.45 -13.77 -15.68
N PHE A 289 12.38 -13.75 -14.88
CA PHE A 289 11.63 -14.98 -14.59
C PHE A 289 10.72 -15.41 -15.76
N GLU A 290 10.18 -14.49 -16.56
CA GLU A 290 9.50 -14.86 -17.81
C GLU A 290 10.44 -15.53 -18.80
N ALA A 291 11.67 -15.02 -18.96
CA ALA A 291 12.68 -15.63 -19.82
C ALA A 291 13.11 -17.05 -19.36
N LEU A 292 12.96 -17.34 -18.07
CA LEU A 292 13.19 -18.68 -17.50
C LEU A 292 11.97 -19.60 -17.61
N GLY A 293 10.84 -19.11 -18.15
CA GLY A 293 9.61 -19.88 -18.37
C GLY A 293 8.59 -19.80 -17.23
N TYR A 294 8.84 -19.02 -16.18
CA TYR A 294 7.87 -18.85 -15.09
C TYR A 294 6.76 -17.86 -15.45
N PRO A 295 5.50 -18.18 -15.13
CA PRO A 295 4.43 -17.19 -15.21
C PRO A 295 4.67 -16.06 -14.22
N VAL A 296 4.58 -14.81 -14.69
CA VAL A 296 4.79 -13.60 -13.90
C VAL A 296 3.59 -12.66 -14.01
N ASN A 297 3.32 -11.88 -12.98
CA ASN A 297 2.25 -10.87 -12.97
C ASN A 297 2.70 -9.62 -12.17
N PRO A 298 2.76 -8.43 -12.80
CA PRO A 298 2.53 -8.14 -14.23
C PRO A 298 3.60 -8.76 -15.14
N ALA A 299 3.27 -8.93 -16.44
CA ALA A 299 4.24 -9.34 -17.46
C ALA A 299 5.25 -8.17 -17.73
N PRO A 300 6.47 -8.48 -18.23
CA PRO A 300 7.50 -7.44 -18.42
C PRO A 300 7.17 -6.39 -19.48
N ASN A 301 6.22 -6.67 -20.37
CA ASN A 301 5.70 -5.74 -21.37
C ASN A 301 4.43 -5.00 -20.91
N ALA A 302 3.90 -5.32 -19.74
CA ALA A 302 2.76 -4.64 -19.15
C ALA A 302 3.21 -3.47 -18.26
N PRO A 303 2.43 -2.39 -18.15
CA PRO A 303 2.73 -1.33 -17.20
C PRO A 303 2.78 -1.88 -15.76
N GLN A 304 3.85 -1.60 -15.05
CA GLN A 304 3.93 -1.86 -13.61
C GLN A 304 2.98 -0.90 -12.88
N ARG A 305 2.15 -1.46 -12.00
CA ARG A 305 1.07 -0.73 -11.30
C ARG A 305 1.13 -0.94 -9.80
N ASP A 306 2.22 -1.58 -9.35
CA ASP A 306 2.51 -1.91 -7.95
C ASP A 306 4.02 -1.96 -7.75
N VAL A 307 4.47 -1.93 -6.51
CA VAL A 307 5.85 -2.27 -6.13
C VAL A 307 6.02 -3.77 -5.88
N ILE A 308 4.99 -4.57 -6.19
CA ILE A 308 4.97 -6.03 -6.05
C ILE A 308 5.11 -6.68 -7.42
N GLN A 309 5.98 -7.68 -7.54
CA GLN A 309 6.08 -8.60 -8.65
C GLN A 309 5.72 -10.01 -8.18
N ALA A 310 4.65 -10.57 -8.70
CA ALA A 310 4.27 -11.96 -8.42
C ALA A 310 4.91 -12.91 -9.44
N ILE A 311 5.45 -14.04 -8.95
CA ILE A 311 6.09 -15.09 -9.75
C ILE A 311 5.53 -16.43 -9.30
N ARG A 312 4.94 -17.19 -10.22
CA ARG A 312 4.42 -18.54 -9.94
C ARG A 312 5.56 -19.56 -10.05
N LEU A 313 6.09 -19.99 -8.92
CA LEU A 313 7.24 -20.91 -8.86
C LEU A 313 6.85 -22.38 -8.96
N GLY A 314 5.60 -22.72 -8.62
CA GLY A 314 5.03 -24.06 -8.85
C GLY A 314 5.46 -25.13 -7.85
N SER A 315 6.37 -24.84 -6.89
CA SER A 315 6.71 -25.77 -5.81
C SER A 315 7.08 -25.04 -4.52
N PRO A 316 6.87 -25.66 -3.34
CA PRO A 316 7.23 -25.08 -2.06
C PRO A 316 8.74 -24.94 -1.89
N GLU A 317 9.53 -25.84 -2.48
CA GLU A 317 10.99 -25.82 -2.44
C GLU A 317 11.53 -24.60 -3.19
N LYS A 318 11.03 -24.33 -4.41
CA LYS A 318 11.42 -23.16 -5.20
C LYS A 318 11.02 -21.86 -4.52
N LEU A 319 9.82 -21.80 -3.90
CA LEU A 319 9.38 -20.63 -3.13
C LEU A 319 10.30 -20.36 -1.94
N THR A 320 10.63 -21.41 -1.18
CA THR A 320 11.55 -21.31 -0.04
C THR A 320 12.96 -20.90 -0.48
N ALA A 321 13.46 -21.48 -1.57
CA ALA A 321 14.78 -21.16 -2.13
C ALA A 321 14.85 -19.70 -2.60
N PHE A 322 13.80 -19.19 -3.24
CA PHE A 322 13.70 -17.78 -3.64
C PHE A 322 13.80 -16.86 -2.42
N CYS A 323 12.99 -17.11 -1.40
CA CYS A 323 13.00 -16.31 -0.17
C CYS A 323 14.39 -16.36 0.52
N ARG A 324 15.04 -17.52 0.59
CA ARG A 324 16.38 -17.66 1.13
C ARG A 324 17.42 -16.87 0.33
N ALA A 325 17.32 -16.87 -1.00
CA ALA A 325 18.20 -16.09 -1.85
C ALA A 325 18.03 -14.56 -1.59
N VAL A 326 16.78 -14.07 -1.51
CA VAL A 326 16.51 -12.67 -1.18
C VAL A 326 17.03 -12.32 0.22
N GLN A 327 16.78 -13.16 1.23
CA GLN A 327 17.24 -12.93 2.60
C GLN A 327 18.76 -12.81 2.68
N ARG A 328 19.50 -13.63 1.94
CA ARG A 328 20.98 -13.61 1.89
C ARG A 328 21.55 -12.30 1.37
N TYR A 329 20.78 -11.59 0.54
CA TYR A 329 21.13 -10.27 0.01
C TYR A 329 20.42 -9.11 0.71
N SER A 330 19.76 -9.37 1.83
CA SER A 330 19.17 -8.33 2.68
C SER A 330 20.22 -7.68 3.58
N PRO A 331 20.07 -6.39 3.95
CA PRO A 331 21.01 -5.70 4.82
C PRO A 331 20.96 -6.15 6.28
N VAL A 332 19.82 -6.69 6.72
CA VAL A 332 19.58 -7.14 8.10
C VAL A 332 19.35 -8.65 8.08
N ASP A 333 19.92 -9.35 9.05
CA ASP A 333 19.77 -10.80 9.23
C ASP A 333 20.07 -11.64 7.97
N ALA A 334 21.00 -11.20 7.12
CA ALA A 334 21.38 -11.90 5.89
C ALA A 334 21.88 -13.34 6.12
N TYR A 335 22.30 -13.65 7.32
CA TYR A 335 22.80 -14.98 7.75
C TYR A 335 21.66 -15.94 8.18
N VAL A 336 20.42 -15.43 8.30
CA VAL A 336 19.26 -16.22 8.69
C VAL A 336 18.68 -16.93 7.46
N GLU A 337 18.26 -18.17 7.62
CA GLU A 337 17.53 -18.89 6.58
C GLU A 337 16.01 -18.88 6.87
N PRO A 338 15.20 -18.23 6.04
CA PRO A 338 13.76 -18.29 6.15
C PRO A 338 13.23 -19.72 6.08
N VAL A 339 12.28 -20.02 6.96
CA VAL A 339 11.54 -21.28 7.01
C VAL A 339 10.04 -21.00 7.02
N PRO A 340 9.21 -21.93 6.52
CA PRO A 340 7.76 -21.81 6.67
C PRO A 340 7.34 -21.62 8.12
N ALA A 341 6.47 -20.67 8.38
CA ALA A 341 5.94 -20.40 9.72
C ALA A 341 4.48 -19.94 9.66
N ALA A 342 3.71 -20.30 10.68
CA ALA A 342 2.37 -19.78 10.86
C ALA A 342 2.42 -18.29 11.24
N MET A 343 1.59 -17.48 10.60
CA MET A 343 1.49 -16.05 10.86
C MET A 343 0.05 -15.69 11.25
N PRO A 344 -0.14 -14.81 12.26
CA PRO A 344 -1.47 -14.33 12.63
C PRO A 344 -2.21 -13.72 11.43
N GLY A 345 -3.48 -14.08 11.26
CA GLY A 345 -4.31 -13.57 10.16
C GLY A 345 -4.18 -14.33 8.83
N TYR A 346 -3.41 -15.42 8.77
CA TYR A 346 -3.25 -16.24 7.56
C TYR A 346 -3.62 -17.71 7.81
N ASP A 347 -4.27 -18.35 6.81
CA ASP A 347 -4.70 -19.76 6.92
C ASP A 347 -3.61 -20.76 6.53
N SER A 348 -2.55 -20.32 5.84
CA SER A 348 -1.41 -21.13 5.44
C SER A 348 -0.13 -20.61 6.06
N GLU A 349 0.85 -21.48 6.25
CA GLU A 349 2.21 -21.02 6.57
C GLU A 349 2.72 -20.09 5.47
N LEU A 350 3.52 -19.09 5.87
CA LEU A 350 4.23 -18.20 4.96
C LEU A 350 5.72 -18.44 5.06
N VAL A 351 6.41 -18.23 3.94
CA VAL A 351 7.87 -18.03 3.93
C VAL A 351 8.12 -16.57 3.67
N MET A 352 8.90 -15.91 4.53
CA MET A 352 9.17 -14.47 4.45
C MET A 352 10.67 -14.20 4.46
N ALA A 353 11.14 -13.41 3.50
CA ALA A 353 12.44 -12.78 3.47
C ALA A 353 12.25 -11.27 3.66
N GLY A 354 12.46 -10.79 4.88
CA GLY A 354 12.15 -9.41 5.28
C GLY A 354 13.31 -8.77 6.04
N GLY A 355 14.54 -8.97 5.59
CA GLY A 355 15.73 -8.38 6.21
C GLY A 355 15.86 -6.88 5.94
N THR A 356 14.86 -6.11 6.36
CA THR A 356 14.71 -4.67 6.16
C THR A 356 15.02 -3.90 7.45
N PHE A 357 15.42 -2.62 7.33
CA PHE A 357 15.62 -1.75 8.49
C PHE A 357 14.30 -1.36 9.15
N ILE A 358 13.23 -1.27 8.36
CA ILE A 358 11.89 -1.00 8.83
C ILE A 358 11.05 -2.25 8.55
N ASP A 359 10.63 -2.94 9.60
CA ASP A 359 9.82 -4.14 9.50
C ASP A 359 8.50 -3.85 8.77
N GLY A 360 8.23 -4.62 7.70
CA GLY A 360 7.06 -4.42 6.84
C GLY A 360 7.19 -3.28 5.82
N SER A 361 8.38 -2.69 5.63
CA SER A 361 8.63 -1.71 4.55
C SER A 361 8.47 -2.36 3.19
N THR A 362 7.80 -1.65 2.26
CA THR A 362 7.61 -2.11 0.87
C THR A 362 8.62 -1.49 -0.09
N SER A 363 9.32 -0.45 0.34
CA SER A 363 10.36 0.20 -0.47
C SER A 363 11.73 -0.45 -0.30
N GLU A 364 11.93 -1.26 0.73
CA GLU A 364 13.09 -2.11 0.91
C GLU A 364 12.82 -3.49 0.29
N LEU A 365 13.87 -4.15 -0.20
CA LEU A 365 13.72 -5.45 -0.86
C LEU A 365 13.24 -6.52 0.14
N SER A 366 12.13 -7.14 -0.19
CA SER A 366 11.58 -8.28 0.54
C SER A 366 10.87 -9.24 -0.41
N ALA A 367 10.67 -10.46 0.03
CA ALA A 367 9.92 -11.47 -0.71
C ALA A 367 9.18 -12.36 0.28
N ASP A 368 7.94 -12.65 -0.02
CA ASP A 368 7.13 -13.55 0.77
C ASP A 368 6.15 -14.34 -0.11
N GLY A 369 5.58 -15.38 0.45
CA GLY A 369 4.54 -16.14 -0.21
C GLY A 369 3.88 -17.16 0.69
N PRO A 370 2.55 -17.33 0.56
CA PRO A 370 1.83 -18.39 1.23
C PRO A 370 2.25 -19.76 0.67
N LEU A 371 2.53 -20.71 1.56
CA LEU A 371 2.93 -22.07 1.19
C LEU A 371 1.72 -22.91 0.77
N ARG A 372 1.07 -22.47 -0.30
CA ARG A 372 -0.10 -23.12 -0.91
C ARG A 372 0.00 -23.08 -2.43
N GLU A 373 -0.62 -24.04 -3.11
CA GLU A 373 -0.69 -24.02 -4.58
C GLU A 373 -1.33 -22.72 -5.10
N PRO A 374 -0.79 -22.18 -6.19
CA PRO A 374 0.29 -22.68 -7.05
C PRO A 374 1.70 -22.17 -6.68
N TYR A 375 1.97 -21.88 -5.41
CA TYR A 375 3.25 -21.46 -4.84
C TYR A 375 3.80 -20.21 -5.53
N ILE A 376 3.11 -19.09 -5.25
CA ILE A 376 3.46 -17.78 -5.79
C ILE A 376 4.32 -17.05 -4.76
N VAL A 377 5.47 -16.56 -5.20
CA VAL A 377 6.24 -15.56 -4.44
C VAL A 377 5.85 -14.16 -4.87
N TYR A 378 5.71 -13.28 -3.90
CA TYR A 378 5.48 -11.85 -4.07
C TYR A 378 6.75 -11.13 -3.64
N CYS A 379 7.52 -10.64 -4.62
CA CYS A 379 8.75 -9.89 -4.37
C CYS A 379 8.48 -8.40 -4.53
N GLN A 380 8.99 -7.60 -3.63
CA GLN A 380 8.68 -6.18 -3.58
C GLN A 380 9.86 -5.33 -3.14
N GLY A 381 9.86 -4.06 -3.55
CA GLY A 381 10.82 -3.08 -3.08
C GLY A 381 12.20 -3.18 -3.74
N GLY A 382 13.13 -2.58 -3.04
CA GLY A 382 14.51 -2.40 -3.47
C GLY A 382 14.85 -0.93 -3.60
N THR A 383 15.75 -0.45 -2.74
CA THR A 383 16.17 0.96 -2.71
C THR A 383 16.98 1.38 -3.95
N HIS A 384 17.42 0.40 -4.73
CA HIS A 384 18.04 0.55 -6.04
C HIS A 384 17.89 -0.76 -6.82
N TRP A 385 17.58 -0.69 -8.12
CA TRP A 385 17.40 -1.87 -8.96
C TRP A 385 18.61 -2.82 -8.99
N THR A 386 19.85 -2.33 -8.75
CA THR A 386 21.05 -3.18 -8.69
C THR A 386 21.05 -4.10 -7.45
N HIS A 387 20.45 -3.67 -6.33
CA HIS A 387 20.25 -4.54 -5.18
C HIS A 387 19.31 -5.69 -5.53
N VAL A 388 18.21 -5.38 -6.22
CA VAL A 388 17.29 -6.40 -6.74
C VAL A 388 18.00 -7.36 -7.70
N ALA A 389 18.87 -6.84 -8.58
CA ALA A 389 19.65 -7.67 -9.52
C ALA A 389 20.53 -8.70 -8.80
N LEU A 390 21.21 -8.31 -7.70
CA LEU A 390 22.03 -9.21 -6.91
C LEU A 390 21.21 -10.36 -6.31
N ALA A 391 20.04 -10.05 -5.75
CA ALA A 391 19.14 -11.07 -5.19
C ALA A 391 18.57 -11.99 -6.29
N ILE A 392 18.22 -11.43 -7.46
CA ILE A 392 17.76 -12.20 -8.61
C ILE A 392 18.81 -13.20 -9.09
N GLU A 393 20.06 -12.77 -9.24
CA GLU A 393 21.19 -13.64 -9.67
C GLU A 393 21.30 -14.85 -8.73
N ALA A 394 21.20 -14.65 -7.42
CA ALA A 394 21.23 -15.73 -6.46
C ALA A 394 19.98 -16.64 -6.56
N ALA A 395 18.80 -16.06 -6.67
CA ALA A 395 17.57 -16.84 -6.79
C ALA A 395 17.56 -17.71 -8.04
N VAL A 396 17.98 -17.16 -9.19
CA VAL A 396 18.09 -17.91 -10.46
C VAL A 396 19.06 -19.08 -10.35
N ALA A 397 20.19 -18.87 -9.66
CA ALA A 397 21.20 -19.94 -9.47
C ALA A 397 20.64 -21.12 -8.63
N GLU A 398 19.73 -20.86 -7.71
CA GLU A 398 19.16 -21.89 -6.83
C GLU A 398 17.95 -22.59 -7.42
N ILE A 399 17.07 -21.85 -8.14
CA ILE A 399 15.80 -22.40 -8.62
C ILE A 399 15.88 -22.95 -10.05
N GLY A 400 16.78 -22.44 -10.88
CA GLY A 400 16.89 -22.82 -12.29
C GLY A 400 15.66 -22.42 -13.14
N PRO A 401 15.55 -22.96 -14.36
CA PRO A 401 14.39 -22.74 -15.23
C PRO A 401 13.12 -23.44 -14.70
N ALA A 402 11.97 -23.02 -15.24
CA ALA A 402 10.64 -23.55 -14.87
C ALA A 402 10.46 -25.02 -15.19
#